data_aaf1c30819248fc435162176bfb3ccbf
#
_entry.id   aaf1c30819248fc435162176bfb3ccbf
#
_cell.length_a   1.000
_cell.length_b   1.000
_cell.length_c   1.000
_cell.angle_alpha   90.00
_cell.angle_beta   90.00
_cell.angle_gamma   90.00
#
_symmetry.space_group_name_H-M   'P 1'
#
loop_
_entity.id
_entity.type
_entity.pdbx_description
1 polymer ?
#
loop_
_entity_poly.entity_id
_entity_poly.type
_entity_poly.pdbx_seq_one_letter_code
_entity_poly.pdbx_strand_id
1 'polypeptide(L)'
;MKNIINVNDIEWQESPHENFSHFRKSLSNNSAGKMIGTSLYKLLPGNKAFPFHCHYGNEEAIFILSGNGTLRLGEEKIIIKENDYVALPPGREHAHQVINTSNEELIYLCISGTNVQTTQKYHEILSEVSSIILMPPS
;
A
#
# COMPACT_ATOMS: atom_id res chain seq x y z
N MET A 1 -6.36 -23.61 2.60
CA MET A 1 -6.62 -22.36 1.86
C MET A 1 -6.56 -22.61 0.36
N LYS A 2 -7.33 -21.89 -0.42
CA LYS A 2 -7.41 -22.04 -1.86
C LYS A 2 -6.27 -21.31 -2.57
N ASN A 3 -5.78 -21.91 -3.65
CA ASN A 3 -4.84 -21.22 -4.53
C ASN A 3 -5.53 -20.16 -5.38
N ILE A 4 -6.82 -20.31 -5.66
CA ILE A 4 -7.59 -19.40 -6.48
C ILE A 4 -8.69 -18.76 -5.64
N ILE A 5 -8.75 -17.45 -5.68
CA ILE A 5 -9.80 -16.66 -5.06
C ILE A 5 -10.30 -15.63 -6.06
N ASN A 6 -11.54 -15.19 -5.90
CA ASN A 6 -12.07 -14.09 -6.68
C ASN A 6 -12.29 -12.90 -5.77
N VAL A 7 -11.83 -11.74 -6.19
CA VAL A 7 -11.92 -10.53 -5.36
C VAL A 7 -13.36 -10.10 -5.08
N ASN A 8 -14.29 -10.50 -5.93
CA ASN A 8 -15.71 -10.20 -5.69
C ASN A 8 -16.32 -11.03 -4.56
N ASP A 9 -15.64 -12.12 -4.16
CA ASP A 9 -16.08 -12.96 -3.04
C ASP A 9 -15.47 -12.50 -1.70
N ILE A 10 -14.67 -11.45 -1.71
CA ILE A 10 -14.02 -10.89 -0.53
C ILE A 10 -14.67 -9.55 -0.20
N GLU A 11 -15.11 -9.38 1.04
CA GLU A 11 -15.70 -8.13 1.48
C GLU A 11 -14.63 -7.05 1.68
N TRP A 12 -14.98 -5.81 1.32
CA TRP A 12 -14.16 -4.66 1.66
C TRP A 12 -14.15 -4.46 3.17
N GLN A 13 -12.96 -4.31 3.72
CA GLN A 13 -12.80 -3.93 5.12
C GLN A 13 -12.44 -2.45 5.18
N GLU A 14 -13.29 -1.67 5.84
CA GLU A 14 -13.02 -0.26 6.03
C GLU A 14 -12.04 -0.07 7.19
N SER A 15 -11.05 0.78 6.97
CA SER A 15 -10.15 1.25 7.99
C SER A 15 -10.39 2.74 8.17
N PRO A 16 -11.34 3.13 9.02
CA PRO A 16 -11.66 4.53 9.22
C PRO A 16 -10.62 5.19 10.10
N HIS A 17 -10.13 6.33 9.65
CA HIS A 17 -9.24 7.19 10.43
C HIS A 17 -9.55 8.62 10.04
N GLU A 18 -9.41 9.54 10.98
CA GLU A 18 -9.76 10.94 10.75
C GLU A 18 -9.04 11.54 9.53
N ASN A 19 -7.75 11.19 9.35
CA ASN A 19 -6.93 11.73 8.28
C ASN A 19 -6.56 10.72 7.20
N PHE A 20 -6.72 9.42 7.48
CA PHE A 20 -6.25 8.35 6.58
C PHE A 20 -7.30 7.24 6.55
N SER A 21 -8.17 7.29 5.56
CA SER A 21 -9.23 6.29 5.40
C SER A 21 -9.05 5.51 4.12
N HIS A 22 -9.27 4.21 4.19
CA HIS A 22 -9.24 3.35 3.02
C HIS A 22 -10.12 2.12 3.23
N PHE A 23 -10.43 1.46 2.12
CA PHE A 23 -11.02 0.12 2.11
C PHE A 23 -9.97 -0.85 1.59
N ARG A 24 -9.96 -2.04 2.14
CA ARG A 24 -8.96 -3.06 1.80
C ARG A 24 -9.59 -4.43 1.62
N LYS A 25 -9.10 -5.16 0.62
CA LYS A 25 -9.30 -6.61 0.49
C LYS A 25 -7.93 -7.26 0.51
N SER A 26 -7.64 -8.09 1.51
CA SER A 26 -6.38 -8.82 1.54
C SER A 26 -6.50 -10.05 0.64
N LEU A 27 -5.70 -10.10 -0.42
CA LEU A 27 -5.68 -11.26 -1.32
C LEU A 27 -4.79 -12.36 -0.75
N SER A 28 -3.63 -12.01 -0.21
CA SER A 28 -2.70 -12.99 0.37
C SER A 28 -3.29 -13.69 1.59
N ASN A 29 -3.99 -12.97 2.47
CA ASN A 29 -4.57 -13.57 3.67
C ASN A 29 -5.79 -14.45 3.38
N ASN A 30 -6.40 -14.31 2.21
CA ASN A 30 -7.55 -15.10 1.78
C ASN A 30 -7.18 -16.20 0.79
N SER A 31 -5.89 -16.46 0.60
CA SER A 31 -5.39 -17.47 -0.32
C SER A 31 -4.22 -18.24 0.30
N ALA A 32 -3.64 -19.14 -0.47
CA ALA A 32 -2.55 -19.98 0.00
C ALA A 32 -1.18 -19.31 -0.03
N GLY A 33 -1.06 -18.11 -0.62
CA GLY A 33 0.22 -17.40 -0.73
C GLY A 33 0.75 -16.94 0.61
N LYS A 34 2.07 -17.01 0.81
CA LYS A 34 2.69 -16.68 2.10
C LYS A 34 3.85 -15.69 2.00
N MET A 35 4.55 -15.64 0.87
CA MET A 35 5.77 -14.83 0.72
C MET A 35 5.55 -13.54 -0.06
N ILE A 36 4.37 -13.36 -0.61
CA ILE A 36 3.99 -12.15 -1.33
C ILE A 36 2.76 -11.59 -0.65
N GLY A 37 2.88 -10.39 -0.11
CA GLY A 37 1.74 -9.66 0.45
C GLY A 37 1.01 -8.91 -0.66
N THR A 38 -0.28 -9.15 -0.83
CA THR A 38 -1.05 -8.51 -1.89
C THR A 38 -2.40 -8.08 -1.35
N SER A 39 -2.75 -6.83 -1.60
CA SER A 39 -4.02 -6.25 -1.18
C SER A 39 -4.57 -5.33 -2.25
N LEU A 40 -5.89 -5.32 -2.37
CA LEU A 40 -6.58 -4.25 -3.09
C LEU A 40 -6.92 -3.14 -2.12
N TYR A 41 -6.71 -1.91 -2.54
CA TYR A 41 -7.12 -0.72 -1.81
C TYR A 41 -8.12 0.09 -2.65
N LYS A 42 -9.07 0.68 -1.95
CA LYS A 42 -10.01 1.63 -2.54
C LYS A 42 -9.99 2.90 -1.71
N LEU A 43 -9.79 4.02 -2.39
CA LEU A 43 -9.85 5.35 -1.79
C LEU A 43 -11.04 6.12 -2.37
N LEU A 44 -11.88 6.62 -1.49
CA LEU A 44 -12.91 7.56 -1.88
C LEU A 44 -12.29 8.94 -2.17
N PRO A 45 -12.97 9.80 -2.92
CA PRO A 45 -12.45 11.13 -3.23
C PRO A 45 -11.99 11.89 -1.99
N GLY A 46 -10.80 12.49 -2.06
CA GLY A 46 -10.20 13.26 -0.98
C GLY A 46 -9.44 12.46 0.06
N ASN A 47 -9.54 11.14 0.05
CA ASN A 47 -8.90 10.31 1.06
C ASN A 47 -7.44 10.02 0.72
N LYS A 48 -6.65 9.88 1.78
CA LYS A 48 -5.25 9.43 1.74
C LYS A 48 -5.21 8.03 2.33
N ALA A 49 -4.46 7.12 1.71
CA ALA A 49 -4.39 5.73 2.17
C ALA A 49 -3.70 5.62 3.52
N PHE A 50 -2.51 6.18 3.60
CA PHE A 50 -1.62 6.11 4.76
C PHE A 50 -0.86 7.42 4.91
N PRO A 51 -0.19 7.65 6.06
CA PRO A 51 0.75 8.76 6.17
C PRO A 51 1.87 8.66 5.13
N PHE A 52 2.50 9.78 4.85
CA PHE A 52 3.68 9.82 4.00
C PHE A 52 4.80 9.03 4.70
N HIS A 53 5.28 7.95 4.07
CA HIS A 53 6.17 7.00 4.73
C HIS A 53 7.10 6.30 3.73
N CYS A 54 8.14 5.66 4.27
CA CYS A 54 9.00 4.77 3.52
C CYS A 54 9.15 3.44 4.27
N HIS A 55 9.68 2.44 3.57
CA HIS A 55 10.02 1.13 4.14
C HIS A 55 11.52 0.92 4.05
N TYR A 56 12.08 0.22 5.02
CA TYR A 56 13.49 -0.18 4.97
C TYR A 56 13.66 -1.69 4.78
N GLY A 57 12.68 -2.48 5.15
CA GLY A 57 12.78 -3.94 5.16
C GLY A 57 12.17 -4.65 3.96
N ASN A 58 11.40 -3.97 3.14
CA ASN A 58 10.72 -4.61 2.03
C ASN A 58 10.51 -3.65 0.87
N GLU A 59 10.31 -4.23 -0.30
CA GLU A 59 9.95 -3.50 -1.50
C GLU A 59 8.46 -3.63 -1.73
N GLU A 60 7.84 -2.54 -2.17
CA GLU A 60 6.44 -2.53 -2.59
C GLU A 60 6.32 -2.13 -4.05
N ALA A 61 5.19 -2.50 -4.62
CA ALA A 61 4.77 -2.03 -5.93
C ALA A 61 3.27 -1.77 -5.90
N ILE A 62 2.85 -0.78 -6.67
CA ILE A 62 1.44 -0.42 -6.81
C ILE A 62 1.07 -0.49 -8.28
N PHE A 63 -0.09 -1.07 -8.58
CA PHE A 63 -0.66 -1.08 -9.92
C PHE A 63 -2.06 -0.48 -9.86
N ILE A 64 -2.28 0.59 -10.63
CA ILE A 64 -3.57 1.28 -10.63
C ILE A 64 -4.55 0.52 -11.52
N LEU A 65 -5.63 0.03 -10.93
CA LEU A 65 -6.65 -0.75 -11.64
C LEU A 65 -7.75 0.14 -12.21
N SER A 66 -8.18 1.16 -11.47
CA SER A 66 -9.20 2.08 -11.96
C SER A 66 -9.11 3.42 -11.25
N GLY A 67 -9.53 4.46 -11.91
CA GLY A 67 -9.49 5.81 -11.39
C GLY A 67 -8.14 6.48 -11.58
N ASN A 68 -7.97 7.61 -10.92
CA ASN A 68 -6.73 8.38 -10.94
C ASN A 68 -6.54 9.07 -9.59
N GLY A 69 -5.34 9.56 -9.36
CA GLY A 69 -5.02 10.25 -8.12
C GLY A 69 -3.66 10.91 -8.19
N THR A 70 -3.10 11.21 -7.04
CA THR A 70 -1.77 11.80 -6.90
C THR A 70 -0.90 10.93 -6.03
N LEU A 71 0.30 10.65 -6.52
CA LEU A 71 1.35 10.01 -5.74
C LEU A 71 2.33 11.10 -5.29
N ARG A 72 2.48 11.23 -3.98
CA ARG A 72 3.64 11.93 -3.44
C ARG A 72 4.79 10.94 -3.45
N LEU A 73 5.90 11.29 -4.07
CA LEU A 73 7.09 10.45 -4.13
C LEU A 73 8.31 11.32 -3.88
N GLY A 74 8.94 11.16 -2.72
CA GLY A 74 9.97 12.09 -2.29
C GLY A 74 9.40 13.50 -2.22
N GLU A 75 10.00 14.42 -2.96
CA GLU A 75 9.54 15.82 -3.04
C GLU A 75 8.59 16.08 -4.22
N GLU A 76 8.35 15.05 -5.04
CA GLU A 76 7.51 15.20 -6.22
C GLU A 76 6.06 14.83 -5.94
N LYS A 77 5.17 15.41 -6.75
CA LYS A 77 3.76 15.05 -6.82
C LYS A 77 3.45 14.66 -8.24
N ILE A 78 3.06 13.41 -8.44
CA ILE A 78 2.89 12.80 -9.76
C ILE A 78 1.45 12.33 -9.89
N ILE A 79 0.80 12.66 -11.00
CA ILE A 79 -0.53 12.13 -11.31
C ILE A 79 -0.37 10.66 -11.71
N ILE A 80 -1.13 9.81 -11.04
CA ILE A 80 -1.22 8.39 -11.36
C ILE A 80 -2.61 8.06 -11.88
N LYS A 81 -2.67 7.12 -12.81
CA LYS A 81 -3.92 6.74 -13.49
C LYS A 81 -3.93 5.26 -13.82
N GLU A 82 -5.07 4.80 -14.30
CA GLU A 82 -5.28 3.42 -14.71
C GLU A 82 -4.13 2.89 -15.57
N ASN A 83 -3.67 1.70 -15.23
CA ASN A 83 -2.56 0.97 -15.83
C ASN A 83 -1.16 1.48 -15.46
N ASP A 84 -1.05 2.47 -14.60
CA ASP A 84 0.28 2.86 -14.11
C ASP A 84 0.81 1.83 -13.11
N TYR A 85 2.09 1.51 -13.25
CA TYR A 85 2.84 0.70 -12.30
C TYR A 85 3.84 1.59 -11.56
N VAL A 86 3.84 1.50 -10.25
CA VAL A 86 4.72 2.28 -9.39
C VAL A 86 5.62 1.33 -8.60
N ALA A 87 6.93 1.44 -8.78
CA ALA A 87 7.90 0.71 -7.98
C ALA A 87 8.30 1.55 -6.76
N LEU A 88 8.28 0.93 -5.60
CA LEU A 88 8.60 1.57 -4.33
C LEU A 88 9.67 0.76 -3.60
N PRO A 89 10.94 0.86 -4.05
CA PRO A 89 12.05 0.19 -3.37
C PRO A 89 12.22 0.70 -1.94
N PRO A 90 12.94 -0.04 -1.07
CA PRO A 90 13.26 0.46 0.26
C PRO A 90 14.08 1.75 0.21
N GLY A 91 13.94 2.58 1.23
CA GLY A 91 14.76 3.75 1.41
C GLY A 91 13.96 5.05 1.48
N ARG A 92 14.57 6.07 2.07
CA ARG A 92 13.93 7.38 2.27
C ARG A 92 13.63 8.10 0.97
N GLU A 93 14.45 7.89 -0.05
CA GLU A 93 14.27 8.48 -1.37
C GLU A 93 13.01 8.00 -2.06
N HIS A 94 12.43 6.90 -1.58
CA HIS A 94 11.19 6.32 -2.08
C HIS A 94 10.01 6.52 -1.14
N ALA A 95 10.11 7.46 -0.22
CA ALA A 95 8.98 7.82 0.65
C ALA A 95 7.78 8.25 -0.19
N HIS A 96 6.60 7.76 0.17
CA HIS A 96 5.44 7.90 -0.68
C HIS A 96 4.13 8.02 0.11
N GLN A 97 3.13 8.54 -0.60
CA GLN A 97 1.74 8.62 -0.13
C GLN A 97 0.82 8.66 -1.33
N VAL A 98 -0.21 7.82 -1.34
CA VAL A 98 -1.25 7.84 -2.38
C VAL A 98 -2.44 8.66 -1.87
N ILE A 99 -2.87 9.59 -2.69
CA ILE A 99 -4.00 10.48 -2.39
C ILE A 99 -5.00 10.41 -3.54
N ASN A 100 -6.26 10.19 -3.23
CA ASN A 100 -7.29 10.31 -4.26
C ASN A 100 -7.69 11.78 -4.41
N THR A 101 -7.06 12.44 -5.36
CA THR A 101 -7.32 13.84 -5.68
C THR A 101 -8.39 14.01 -6.75
N SER A 102 -9.00 12.92 -7.20
CA SER A 102 -10.08 12.91 -8.19
C SER A 102 -11.45 12.96 -7.51
N ASN A 103 -12.49 12.97 -8.30
CA ASN A 103 -13.87 12.93 -7.82
C ASN A 103 -14.53 11.54 -8.02
N GLU A 104 -13.73 10.53 -8.32
CA GLU A 104 -14.16 9.14 -8.48
C GLU A 104 -13.39 8.23 -7.54
N GLU A 105 -13.81 6.98 -7.38
CA GLU A 105 -13.07 6.00 -6.60
C GLU A 105 -11.74 5.67 -7.27
N LEU A 106 -10.70 5.53 -6.45
CA LEU A 106 -9.38 5.06 -6.89
C LEU A 106 -9.17 3.65 -6.35
N ILE A 107 -8.91 2.69 -7.23
CA ILE A 107 -8.66 1.30 -6.84
C ILE A 107 -7.30 0.89 -7.37
N TYR A 108 -6.47 0.37 -6.48
CA TYR A 108 -5.13 -0.09 -6.84
C TYR A 108 -4.75 -1.37 -6.11
N LEU A 109 -3.86 -2.13 -6.75
CA LEU A 109 -3.26 -3.32 -6.19
C LEU A 109 -1.93 -2.93 -5.55
N CYS A 110 -1.73 -3.33 -4.30
CA CYS A 110 -0.46 -3.15 -3.61
C CYS A 110 0.18 -4.53 -3.41
N ILE A 111 1.43 -4.66 -3.84
CA ILE A 111 2.20 -5.89 -3.75
C ILE A 111 3.44 -5.60 -2.93
N SER A 112 3.72 -6.42 -1.93
CA SER A 112 4.95 -6.30 -1.14
C SER A 112 5.63 -7.66 -1.01
N GLY A 113 6.95 -7.66 -1.12
CA GLY A 113 7.74 -8.83 -0.81
C GLY A 113 7.75 -9.03 0.70
N THR A 114 7.29 -10.19 1.15
CA THR A 114 7.41 -10.56 2.54
C THR A 114 8.49 -11.64 2.67
N ASN A 115 9.67 -11.25 3.13
CA ASN A 115 10.67 -12.21 3.52
C ASN A 115 10.46 -12.50 5.01
N VAL A 116 9.91 -13.67 5.31
CA VAL A 116 9.58 -14.05 6.69
C VAL A 116 10.81 -13.97 7.59
N GLN A 117 11.97 -14.40 7.10
CA GLN A 117 13.23 -14.34 7.88
C GLN A 117 13.67 -12.88 8.09
N THR A 118 13.57 -12.04 7.07
CA THR A 118 13.93 -10.63 7.18
C THR A 118 12.95 -9.90 8.09
N THR A 119 11.65 -10.17 7.96
CA THR A 119 10.63 -9.58 8.82
C THR A 119 10.84 -10.00 10.27
N GLN A 120 11.10 -11.27 10.51
CA GLN A 120 11.35 -11.79 11.84
C GLN A 120 12.64 -11.21 12.46
N LYS A 121 13.69 -11.11 11.65
CA LYS A 121 14.96 -10.49 12.05
C LYS A 121 14.80 -9.00 12.34
N TYR A 122 13.99 -8.31 11.55
CA TYR A 122 13.63 -6.92 11.81
C TYR A 122 12.85 -6.76 13.11
N HIS A 123 11.90 -7.64 13.37
CA HIS A 123 11.17 -7.63 14.64
C HIS A 123 12.08 -7.88 15.82
N GLU A 124 13.06 -8.79 15.71
CA GLU A 124 14.03 -9.08 16.75
C GLU A 124 15.01 -7.91 16.99
N ILE A 125 15.49 -7.29 15.92
CA ILE A 125 16.46 -6.18 16.00
C ILE A 125 15.79 -4.85 16.31
N LEU A 126 14.58 -4.65 15.80
CA LEU A 126 13.85 -3.39 15.88
C LEU A 126 12.52 -3.55 16.61
N SER A 127 12.49 -4.35 17.68
CA SER A 127 11.25 -4.61 18.44
C SER A 127 10.54 -3.35 18.91
N GLU A 128 11.22 -2.21 18.91
CA GLU A 128 10.67 -0.92 19.27
C GLU A 128 10.59 0.08 18.10
N VAL A 129 11.03 -0.32 16.90
CA VAL A 129 11.06 0.57 15.73
C VAL A 129 10.29 -0.09 14.59
N SER A 130 9.28 0.60 14.09
CA SER A 130 8.50 0.14 12.94
C SER A 130 9.39 0.02 11.69
N SER A 131 9.15 -1.02 10.87
CA SER A 131 9.75 -1.12 9.54
C SER A 131 9.24 0.00 8.60
N ILE A 132 8.17 0.67 8.98
CA ILE A 132 7.62 1.84 8.32
C ILE A 132 8.10 3.06 9.07
N ILE A 133 8.79 3.97 8.38
CA ILE A 133 9.26 5.21 8.97
C ILE A 133 8.42 6.36 8.44
N LEU A 134 7.75 7.05 9.35
CA LEU A 134 6.94 8.21 9.01
C LEU A 134 7.85 9.39 8.68
N MET A 135 7.53 10.06 7.59
CA MET A 135 8.24 11.26 7.16
C MET A 135 7.52 12.50 7.67
N PRO A 136 8.24 13.59 7.97
CA PRO A 136 7.59 14.82 8.36
C PRO A 136 6.73 15.38 7.22
N PRO A 137 5.65 16.10 7.53
CA PRO A 137 4.87 16.77 6.51
C PRO A 137 5.73 17.79 5.78
N SER A 138 5.58 17.86 4.48
CA SER A 138 6.31 18.78 3.63
C SER A 138 5.51 20.07 3.43
#